data_38021f58fbdd1c442aed1e13e984cef5
#
_entry.id   38021f58fbdd1c442aed1e13e984cef5
#
_cell.length_a   1.000
_cell.length_b   1.000
_cell.length_c   1.000
_cell.angle_alpha   90.00
_cell.angle_beta   90.00
_cell.angle_gamma   90.00
#
_symmetry.space_group_name_H-M   'P 1'
#
loop_
_entity.id
_entity.type
_entity.pdbx_description
1 polymer ?
#
loop_
_entity_poly.entity_id
_entity_poly.type
_entity_poly.pdbx_seq_one_letter_code
_entity_poly.pdbx_strand_id
1 'polypeptide(L)'
;MIGPARALIAEDERLLREELREHLNALWPSLEIVAAVGDGKAAMRAIDAHGPDVLFLDIQMPGATGLEVARYASGRAHVVFVTAFDEFAVAAFE
;
A
#
# COMPACT_ATOMS: atom_id res chain seq x y z
N MET A 1 19.21 2.19 16.12
CA MET A 1 18.96 0.93 15.42
C MET A 1 17.66 1.00 14.67
N ILE A 2 17.65 0.48 13.45
CA ILE A 2 16.46 0.50 12.62
C ILE A 2 15.72 -0.81 12.81
N GLY A 3 14.47 -0.77 13.21
CA GLY A 3 13.64 -1.96 13.32
C GLY A 3 13.23 -2.48 11.94
N PRO A 4 12.42 -3.52 11.89
CA PRO A 4 11.90 -4.02 10.62
C PRO A 4 11.07 -2.96 9.91
N ALA A 5 11.05 -3.01 8.58
CA ALA A 5 10.23 -2.10 7.80
C ALA A 5 8.75 -2.38 8.09
N ARG A 6 7.95 -1.33 8.09
CA ARG A 6 6.54 -1.37 8.43
C ARG A 6 5.73 -0.96 7.20
N ALA A 7 4.72 -1.75 6.87
CA ALA A 7 3.99 -1.61 5.63
C ALA A 7 2.50 -1.43 5.83
N LEU A 8 1.90 -0.64 4.93
CA LEU A 8 0.46 -0.53 4.79
C LEU A 8 0.08 -1.13 3.45
N ILE A 9 -0.97 -1.96 3.42
CA ILE A 9 -1.56 -2.47 2.20
C ILE A 9 -2.92 -1.79 2.02
N ALA A 10 -3.17 -1.27 0.82
CA ALA A 10 -4.46 -0.71 0.46
C ALA A 10 -4.93 -1.31 -0.86
N GLU A 11 -5.96 -2.12 -0.81
CA GLU A 11 -6.54 -2.84 -1.94
C GLU A 11 -8.01 -3.07 -1.64
N ASP A 12 -8.90 -2.65 -2.53
CA ASP A 12 -10.34 -2.71 -2.26
C ASP A 12 -10.93 -4.13 -2.34
N GLU A 13 -10.32 -5.02 -3.14
CA GLU A 13 -10.78 -6.41 -3.20
C GLU A 13 -10.13 -7.23 -2.10
N ARG A 14 -10.97 -7.79 -1.23
CA ARG A 14 -10.49 -8.52 -0.06
C ARG A 14 -9.58 -9.69 -0.42
N LEU A 15 -9.95 -10.46 -1.45
CA LEU A 15 -9.13 -11.61 -1.84
C LEU A 15 -7.75 -11.21 -2.36
N LEU A 16 -7.69 -10.16 -3.16
CA LEU A 16 -6.42 -9.64 -3.66
C LEU A 16 -5.58 -9.06 -2.52
N ARG A 17 -6.22 -8.39 -1.57
CA ARG A 17 -5.55 -7.84 -0.40
C ARG A 17 -4.92 -8.95 0.43
N GLU A 18 -5.65 -10.05 0.65
CA GLU A 18 -5.14 -11.19 1.39
C GLU A 18 -4.02 -11.91 0.65
N GLU A 19 -4.14 -12.08 -0.67
CA GLU A 19 -3.09 -12.66 -1.49
C GLU A 19 -1.80 -11.85 -1.42
N LEU A 20 -1.93 -10.53 -1.51
CA LEU A 20 -0.76 -9.67 -1.42
C LEU A 20 -0.09 -9.80 -0.04
N ARG A 21 -0.89 -9.85 1.01
CA ARG A 21 -0.34 -10.07 2.35
C ARG A 21 0.43 -11.39 2.44
N GLU A 22 -0.13 -12.46 1.90
CA GLU A 22 0.52 -13.76 1.91
C GLU A 22 1.82 -13.76 1.12
N HIS A 23 1.82 -13.15 -0.06
CA HIS A 23 3.02 -13.04 -0.87
C HIS A 23 4.11 -12.23 -0.16
N LEU A 24 3.74 -11.13 0.46
CA LEU A 24 4.70 -10.31 1.19
C LEU A 24 5.26 -11.07 2.40
N ASN A 25 4.42 -11.79 3.11
CA ASN A 25 4.88 -12.60 4.24
C ASN A 25 5.87 -13.69 3.81
N ALA A 26 5.66 -14.27 2.63
CA ALA A 26 6.54 -15.32 2.10
C ALA A 26 7.85 -14.74 1.57
N LEU A 27 7.79 -13.62 0.86
CA LEU A 27 8.96 -13.03 0.19
C LEU A 27 9.75 -12.09 1.08
N TRP A 28 9.12 -11.51 2.06
CA TRP A 28 9.75 -10.55 2.97
C TRP A 28 9.28 -10.81 4.40
N PRO A 29 9.74 -11.90 5.03
CA PRO A 29 9.23 -12.32 6.33
C PRO A 29 9.42 -11.31 7.46
N SER A 30 10.43 -10.45 7.37
CA SER A 30 10.67 -9.43 8.39
C SER A 30 9.81 -8.18 8.24
N LEU A 31 9.06 -8.06 7.13
CA LEU A 31 8.17 -6.90 6.93
C LEU A 31 7.00 -6.99 7.90
N GLU A 32 6.79 -5.92 8.65
CA GLU A 32 5.65 -5.83 9.56
C GLU A 32 4.49 -5.14 8.86
N ILE A 33 3.40 -5.86 8.60
CA ILE A 33 2.22 -5.28 7.98
C ILE A 33 1.37 -4.69 9.09
N VAL A 34 1.40 -3.36 9.22
CA VAL A 34 0.73 -2.66 10.31
C VAL A 34 -0.75 -2.43 10.05
N ALA A 35 -1.16 -2.44 8.80
CA ALA A 35 -2.57 -2.31 8.44
C ALA A 35 -2.79 -2.82 7.02
N ALA A 36 -3.99 -3.34 6.77
CA ALA A 36 -4.43 -3.73 5.44
C ALA A 36 -5.87 -3.23 5.31
N VAL A 37 -6.09 -2.30 4.39
CA VAL A 37 -7.35 -1.57 4.28
C VAL A 37 -7.94 -1.67 2.88
N GLY A 38 -9.22 -1.34 2.76
CA GLY A 38 -9.96 -1.52 1.52
C GLY A 38 -10.35 -0.26 0.78
N ASP A 39 -9.96 0.92 1.26
CA ASP A 39 -10.26 2.17 0.57
C ASP A 39 -9.23 3.24 0.87
N GLY A 40 -9.24 4.30 0.06
CA GLY A 40 -8.22 5.33 0.15
C GLY A 40 -8.30 6.18 1.41
N LYS A 41 -9.50 6.43 1.92
CA LYS A 41 -9.64 7.21 3.15
C LYS A 41 -9.14 6.43 4.37
N ALA A 42 -9.43 5.14 4.41
CA ALA A 42 -8.89 4.28 5.46
C ALA A 42 -7.36 4.21 5.38
N ALA A 43 -6.82 4.22 4.15
CA ALA A 43 -5.37 4.25 3.96
C ALA A 43 -4.76 5.53 4.53
N MET A 44 -5.36 6.67 4.27
CA MET A 44 -4.87 7.95 4.81
C MET A 44 -4.90 7.96 6.33
N ARG A 45 -5.98 7.45 6.93
CA ARG A 45 -6.05 7.33 8.40
C ARG A 45 -4.96 6.42 8.95
N ALA A 46 -4.71 5.31 8.26
CA ALA A 46 -3.66 4.36 8.70
C ALA A 46 -2.27 4.96 8.57
N ILE A 47 -2.03 5.78 7.54
CA ILE A 47 -0.76 6.49 7.40
C ILE A 47 -0.52 7.39 8.62
N ASP A 48 -1.54 8.14 9.02
CA ASP A 48 -1.41 9.03 10.18
C ASP A 48 -1.28 8.26 11.49
N ALA A 49 -2.01 7.14 11.61
CA ALA A 49 -2.03 6.37 12.86
C ALA A 49 -0.76 5.54 13.07
N HIS A 50 -0.19 5.00 12.01
CA HIS A 50 0.89 4.03 12.11
C HIS A 50 2.24 4.50 11.59
N GLY A 51 2.27 5.50 10.73
CA GLY A 51 3.52 5.99 10.14
C GLY A 51 4.30 4.90 9.40
N PRO A 52 3.68 4.18 8.45
CA PRO A 52 4.39 3.10 7.77
C PRO A 52 5.56 3.61 6.92
N ASP A 53 6.53 2.74 6.69
CA ASP A 53 7.70 3.05 5.88
C ASP A 53 7.43 2.85 4.39
N VAL A 54 6.55 1.90 4.06
CA VAL A 54 6.23 1.55 2.67
C VAL A 54 4.73 1.31 2.53
N LEU A 55 4.20 1.77 1.40
CA LEU A 55 2.78 1.60 1.07
C LEU A 55 2.68 0.74 -0.17
N PHE A 56 1.85 -0.29 -0.11
CA PHE A 56 1.49 -1.10 -1.29
C PHE A 56 0.06 -0.70 -1.64
N LEU A 57 -0.09 0.04 -2.73
CA LEU A 57 -1.37 0.67 -3.07
C LEU A 57 -1.91 0.18 -4.41
N ASP A 58 -3.19 -0.18 -4.42
CA ASP A 58 -3.93 -0.31 -5.66
C ASP A 58 -4.26 1.11 -6.15
N ILE A 59 -4.26 1.31 -7.46
CA ILE A 59 -4.54 2.62 -8.03
C ILE A 59 -6.03 2.94 -7.94
N GLN A 60 -6.89 1.98 -8.25
CA GLN A 60 -8.34 2.19 -8.26
C GLN A 60 -8.99 1.70 -6.98
N MET A 61 -9.38 2.64 -6.12
CA MET A 61 -10.06 2.35 -4.87
C MET A 61 -11.18 3.36 -4.65
N PRO A 62 -12.24 2.97 -3.93
CA PRO A 62 -13.27 3.94 -3.55
C PRO A 62 -12.73 4.96 -2.53
N GLY A 63 -13.37 6.10 -2.49
CA GLY A 63 -12.99 7.19 -1.60
C GLY A 63 -11.88 8.02 -2.22
N ALA A 64 -10.63 7.66 -1.95
CA ALA A 64 -9.47 8.28 -2.59
C ALA A 64 -8.75 7.22 -3.41
N THR A 65 -8.23 7.60 -4.57
CA THR A 65 -7.46 6.69 -5.43
C THR A 65 -6.09 6.42 -4.83
N GLY A 66 -5.42 5.38 -5.31
CA GLY A 66 -4.04 5.10 -4.90
C GLY A 66 -3.10 6.26 -5.20
N LEU A 67 -3.33 6.97 -6.31
CA LEU A 67 -2.52 8.13 -6.65
C LEU A 67 -2.72 9.28 -5.65
N GLU A 68 -3.95 9.49 -5.21
CA GLU A 68 -4.24 10.50 -4.20
C GLU A 68 -3.61 10.13 -2.85
N VAL A 69 -3.68 8.85 -2.47
CA VAL A 69 -3.04 8.37 -1.25
C VAL A 69 -1.53 8.54 -1.32
N ALA A 70 -0.93 8.21 -2.47
CA ALA A 70 0.50 8.38 -2.66
C ALA A 70 0.92 9.84 -2.50
N ARG A 71 0.12 10.76 -3.05
CA ARG A 71 0.37 12.19 -2.91
C ARG A 71 0.27 12.62 -1.44
N TYR A 72 -0.74 12.13 -0.74
CA TYR A 72 -0.93 12.41 0.68
C TYR A 72 0.28 11.96 1.51
N ALA A 73 0.87 10.82 1.14
CA ALA A 73 2.01 10.25 1.84
C ALA A 73 3.36 10.78 1.35
N SER A 74 3.37 11.70 0.40
CA SER A 74 4.61 12.20 -0.21
C SER A 74 5.58 12.71 0.85
N GLY A 75 6.83 12.24 0.78
CA GLY A 75 7.88 12.60 1.72
C GLY A 75 7.83 11.82 3.04
N ARG A 76 6.80 10.97 3.24
CA ARG A 76 6.66 10.22 4.50
C ARG A 76 6.89 8.72 4.35
N ALA A 77 6.70 8.17 3.15
CA ALA A 77 6.81 6.74 2.92
C ALA A 77 7.17 6.46 1.47
N HIS A 78 7.76 5.28 1.25
CA HIS A 78 7.96 4.77 -0.10
C HIS A 78 6.65 4.18 -0.61
N VAL A 79 6.38 4.33 -1.90
CA VAL A 79 5.13 3.87 -2.50
C VAL A 79 5.42 2.82 -3.57
N VAL A 80 4.71 1.70 -3.49
CA VAL A 80 4.72 0.65 -4.49
C VAL A 80 3.28 0.50 -4.98
N PHE A 81 3.05 0.71 -6.27
CA PHE A 81 1.73 0.49 -6.84
C PHE A 81 1.58 -0.97 -7.22
N VAL A 82 0.48 -1.57 -6.81
CA VAL A 82 0.13 -2.95 -7.12
C VAL A 82 -1.22 -2.92 -7.81
N THR A 83 -1.25 -3.25 -9.10
CA THR A 83 -2.47 -3.15 -9.87
C THR A 83 -2.61 -4.35 -10.80
N ALA A 84 -3.86 -4.72 -11.10
CA ALA A 84 -4.18 -5.75 -12.07
C ALA A 84 -4.06 -5.25 -13.52
N PHE A 85 -3.87 -3.95 -13.72
CA PHE A 85 -3.83 -3.35 -15.06
C PHE A 85 -2.40 -2.99 -15.42
N ASP A 86 -1.80 -3.73 -16.34
CA ASP A 86 -0.41 -3.52 -16.77
C ASP A 86 -0.16 -2.10 -17.26
N GLU A 87 -1.13 -1.51 -17.94
CA GLU A 87 -1.01 -0.15 -18.44
C GLU A 87 -0.81 0.89 -17.33
N PHE A 88 -1.41 0.67 -16.15
CA PHE A 88 -1.19 1.55 -15.01
C PHE A 88 0.20 1.35 -14.42
N ALA A 89 0.67 0.11 -14.39
CA ALA A 89 2.02 -0.17 -13.91
C ALA A 89 3.07 0.50 -14.79
N VAL A 90 2.89 0.43 -16.11
CA VAL A 90 3.80 1.09 -17.05
C VAL A 90 3.78 2.60 -16.84
N ALA A 91 2.60 3.20 -16.71
CA ALA A 91 2.47 4.64 -16.50
C ALA A 91 3.11 5.10 -15.20
N ALA A 92 3.09 4.27 -14.16
CA ALA A 92 3.66 4.62 -12.85
C ALA A 92 5.20 4.70 -12.89
N PHE A 93 5.82 4.00 -13.84
CA PHE A 93 7.27 3.97 -13.95
C PHE A 93 7.84 4.86 -15.07
N GLU A 94 7.00 5.41 -15.89
CA GLU A 94 7.40 6.33 -16.93
C GLU A 94 7.35 7.78 -16.46
#